data_f88e8afa5f9d141fa508b7b522022c28
#
_entry.id   f88e8afa5f9d141fa508b7b522022c28
#
_cell.length_a   1.000
_cell.length_b   1.000
_cell.length_c   1.000
_cell.angle_alpha   90.00
_cell.angle_beta   90.00
_cell.angle_gamma   90.00
#
_symmetry.space_group_name_H-M   'P 1'
#
loop_
_entity.id
_entity.type
_entity.pdbx_description
1 polymer ?
#
loop_
_entity_poly.entity_id
_entity_poly.type
_entity_poly.pdbx_seq_one_letter_code
_entity_poly.pdbx_strand_id
1 'polypeptide(L)'
;MRVARLLATLAFTGIALSASLSWAYRDHFTPEQKAFLDKIQTLRIDAIVLTDKGAGDAAPIAEVVARRIGELGYRVVGEAGMPHDVVIKVKCEQRKTWEGTTATGGDADLPDAPSRLWKGPACQLTYLLGGMKIKWQKEVRTEFEDAVAAAQAAQVADPSLYAMTKLQEALATYDFPLLLAAEWGHADRLLNMLDSPDVSQARRIKIMSLLGEMQADEALPK
;
A
#
# COMPACT_ATOMS: atom_id res chain seq x y z
N MET A 1 -23.11 -5.32 -71.61
CA MET A 1 -22.09 -5.70 -70.63
C MET A 1 -22.28 -4.82 -69.38
N ARG A 2 -22.84 -5.39 -68.32
CA ARG A 2 -23.15 -4.67 -67.07
C ARG A 2 -22.10 -5.08 -66.03
N VAL A 3 -21.33 -4.14 -65.57
CA VAL A 3 -20.33 -4.31 -64.50
C VAL A 3 -21.03 -4.07 -63.18
N ALA A 4 -21.17 -5.12 -62.38
CA ALA A 4 -21.73 -5.05 -61.05
C ALA A 4 -20.70 -4.46 -60.08
N ARG A 5 -21.03 -3.36 -59.42
CA ARG A 5 -20.27 -2.77 -58.31
C ARG A 5 -20.64 -3.53 -57.03
N LEU A 6 -19.73 -4.29 -56.54
CA LEU A 6 -19.78 -4.86 -55.19
C LEU A 6 -19.40 -3.77 -54.19
N LEU A 7 -20.36 -3.28 -53.44
CA LEU A 7 -20.16 -2.47 -52.24
C LEU A 7 -19.77 -3.39 -51.08
N ALA A 8 -18.52 -3.34 -50.72
CA ALA A 8 -18.04 -3.97 -49.48
C ALA A 8 -18.49 -3.11 -48.28
N THR A 9 -19.52 -3.55 -47.61
CA THR A 9 -19.93 -3.02 -46.31
C THR A 9 -18.94 -3.52 -45.28
N LEU A 10 -18.02 -2.65 -44.86
CA LEU A 10 -17.19 -2.85 -43.67
C LEU A 10 -18.09 -2.75 -42.45
N ALA A 11 -18.41 -3.93 -41.90
CA ALA A 11 -19.01 -4.03 -40.58
C ALA A 11 -17.97 -3.59 -39.57
N PHE A 12 -18.12 -2.40 -39.03
CA PHE A 12 -17.45 -1.95 -37.84
C PHE A 12 -18.02 -2.74 -36.66
N THR A 13 -17.48 -3.93 -36.43
CA THR A 13 -17.72 -4.64 -35.18
C THR A 13 -17.13 -3.79 -34.05
N GLY A 14 -18.06 -3.25 -33.27
CA GLY A 14 -17.75 -2.46 -32.10
C GLY A 14 -16.76 -3.22 -31.19
N ILE A 15 -15.61 -2.61 -30.98
CA ILE A 15 -14.79 -2.91 -29.83
C ILE A 15 -15.67 -2.58 -28.63
N ALA A 16 -16.28 -3.60 -28.06
CA ALA A 16 -16.81 -3.51 -26.72
C ALA A 16 -15.61 -3.11 -25.85
N LEU A 17 -15.54 -1.83 -25.52
CA LEU A 17 -14.75 -1.39 -24.40
C LEU A 17 -15.25 -2.23 -23.22
N SER A 18 -14.49 -3.25 -22.88
CA SER A 18 -14.52 -3.82 -21.55
C SER A 18 -14.19 -2.62 -20.64
N ALA A 19 -15.23 -1.96 -20.16
CA ALA A 19 -15.15 -1.12 -19.00
C ALA A 19 -14.61 -2.07 -17.93
N SER A 20 -13.28 -2.07 -17.78
CA SER A 20 -12.64 -2.59 -16.60
C SER A 20 -13.39 -1.92 -15.47
N LEU A 21 -14.07 -2.71 -14.67
CA LEU A 21 -14.65 -2.26 -13.40
C LEU A 21 -13.48 -1.74 -12.58
N SER A 22 -13.13 -0.47 -12.83
CA SER A 22 -12.29 0.28 -11.93
C SER A 22 -13.13 0.44 -10.68
N TRP A 23 -12.89 -0.43 -9.73
CA TRP A 23 -13.45 -0.31 -8.40
C TRP A 23 -12.95 1.01 -7.86
N ALA A 24 -13.84 2.00 -7.79
CA ALA A 24 -13.45 3.27 -7.21
C ALA A 24 -12.85 2.98 -5.84
N TYR A 25 -11.65 3.46 -5.62
CA TYR A 25 -10.79 3.16 -4.45
C TYR A 25 -11.53 3.35 -3.12
N ARG A 26 -12.57 4.18 -3.12
CA ARG A 26 -13.33 4.59 -1.93
C ARG A 26 -14.75 4.04 -1.85
N ASP A 27 -15.15 3.09 -2.72
CA ASP A 27 -16.53 2.60 -2.77
C ASP A 27 -16.96 1.83 -1.51
N HIS A 28 -16.00 1.33 -0.74
CA HIS A 28 -16.26 0.65 0.51
C HIS A 28 -16.49 1.58 1.72
N PHE A 29 -16.34 2.91 1.54
CA PHE A 29 -16.60 3.88 2.59
C PHE A 29 -18.00 4.47 2.50
N THR A 30 -18.60 4.74 3.67
CA THR A 30 -19.83 5.54 3.74
C THR A 30 -19.55 6.99 3.34
N PRO A 31 -20.59 7.77 2.96
CA PRO A 31 -20.42 9.20 2.67
C PRO A 31 -19.79 9.99 3.83
N GLU A 32 -20.16 9.66 5.08
CA GLU A 32 -19.61 10.28 6.27
C GLU A 32 -18.13 9.95 6.46
N GLN A 33 -17.74 8.70 6.19
CA GLN A 33 -16.35 8.28 6.23
C GLN A 33 -15.53 8.99 5.15
N LYS A 34 -16.06 9.10 3.93
CA LYS A 34 -15.42 9.86 2.84
C LYS A 34 -15.20 11.32 3.25
N ALA A 35 -16.23 11.98 3.75
CA ALA A 35 -16.15 13.37 4.20
C ALA A 35 -15.18 13.58 5.38
N PHE A 36 -14.98 12.58 6.22
CA PHE A 36 -13.97 12.61 7.26
C PHE A 36 -12.56 12.42 6.67
N LEU A 37 -12.38 11.44 5.78
CA LEU A 37 -11.11 11.14 5.14
C LEU A 37 -10.57 12.35 4.36
N ASP A 38 -11.44 13.08 3.65
CA ASP A 38 -11.08 14.31 2.91
C ASP A 38 -10.44 15.41 3.78
N LYS A 39 -10.66 15.36 5.09
CA LYS A 39 -10.20 16.39 6.04
C LYS A 39 -8.98 15.98 6.85
N ILE A 40 -8.48 14.76 6.67
CA ILE A 40 -7.34 14.26 7.44
C ILE A 40 -6.10 15.09 7.18
N GLN A 41 -5.52 15.61 8.26
CA GLN A 41 -4.27 16.38 8.26
C GLN A 41 -3.26 15.83 9.28
N THR A 42 -3.75 15.24 10.37
CA THR A 42 -2.94 14.85 11.51
C THR A 42 -3.04 13.36 11.79
N LEU A 43 -1.90 12.74 11.95
CA LEU A 43 -1.77 11.31 12.14
C LEU A 43 -0.95 11.00 13.40
N ARG A 44 -1.32 9.93 14.06
CA ARG A 44 -0.50 9.32 15.11
C ARG A 44 -0.03 7.95 14.67
N ILE A 45 1.22 7.63 14.94
CA ILE A 45 1.78 6.30 14.70
C ILE A 45 1.73 5.49 16.00
N ASP A 46 1.17 4.29 15.91
CA ASP A 46 1.13 3.31 16.98
C ASP A 46 1.91 2.08 16.51
N ALA A 47 3.19 2.02 16.88
CA ALA A 47 4.10 0.98 16.43
C ALA A 47 4.33 -0.08 17.53
N ILE A 48 4.35 -1.34 17.13
CA ILE A 48 4.64 -2.49 17.97
C ILE A 48 5.69 -3.34 17.27
N VAL A 49 6.73 -3.71 17.98
CA VAL A 49 7.78 -4.62 17.51
C VAL A 49 7.81 -5.87 18.37
N LEU A 50 7.73 -7.02 17.73
CA LEU A 50 7.81 -8.33 18.36
C LEU A 50 9.01 -9.10 17.80
N THR A 51 9.92 -9.46 18.68
CA THR A 51 11.11 -10.26 18.37
C THR A 51 11.05 -11.62 19.06
N ASP A 52 11.98 -12.51 18.77
CA ASP A 52 12.13 -13.78 19.49
C ASP A 52 12.44 -13.59 20.98
N LYS A 53 12.94 -12.40 21.35
CA LYS A 53 13.24 -12.03 22.75
C LYS A 53 12.07 -11.34 23.45
N GLY A 54 10.92 -11.14 22.76
CA GLY A 54 9.75 -10.43 23.25
C GLY A 54 9.55 -9.07 22.58
N ALA A 55 8.97 -8.12 23.33
CA ALA A 55 8.75 -6.76 22.81
C ALA A 55 10.10 -6.08 22.54
N GLY A 56 10.24 -5.53 21.35
CA GLY A 56 11.41 -4.75 20.92
C GLY A 56 11.15 -3.26 20.95
N ASP A 57 12.20 -2.48 20.69
CA ASP A 57 12.08 -1.03 20.52
C ASP A 57 11.32 -0.70 19.23
N ALA A 58 10.21 0.00 19.38
CA ALA A 58 9.36 0.40 18.27
C ALA A 58 9.66 1.81 17.73
N ALA A 59 10.46 2.62 18.45
CA ALA A 59 10.73 3.99 18.09
C ALA A 59 11.35 4.13 16.69
N PRO A 60 12.36 3.33 16.29
CA PRO A 60 12.95 3.44 14.96
C PRO A 60 11.95 3.13 13.82
N ILE A 61 11.04 2.19 14.06
CA ILE A 61 9.96 1.87 13.09
C ILE A 61 8.98 3.05 12.99
N ALA A 62 8.56 3.59 14.13
CA ALA A 62 7.65 4.73 14.16
C ALA A 62 8.25 5.96 13.45
N GLU A 63 9.54 6.25 13.65
CA GLU A 63 10.24 7.35 12.99
C GLU A 63 10.30 7.19 11.47
N VAL A 64 10.62 6.00 10.97
CA VAL A 64 10.62 5.74 9.53
C VAL A 64 9.23 5.94 8.94
N VAL A 65 8.20 5.40 9.57
CA VAL A 65 6.81 5.53 9.11
C VAL A 65 6.36 7.00 9.15
N ALA A 66 6.67 7.73 10.24
CA ALA A 66 6.36 9.14 10.38
C ALA A 66 7.01 9.99 9.29
N ARG A 67 8.30 9.80 9.04
CA ARG A 67 9.02 10.49 7.97
C ARG A 67 8.40 10.22 6.60
N ARG A 68 8.12 8.96 6.28
CA ARG A 68 7.53 8.57 4.99
C ARG A 68 6.14 9.18 4.78
N ILE A 69 5.30 9.22 5.81
CA ILE A 69 3.98 9.85 5.77
C ILE A 69 4.11 11.38 5.63
N GLY A 70 5.10 11.96 6.30
CA GLY A 70 5.39 13.40 6.22
C GLY A 70 5.75 13.87 4.81
N GLU A 71 6.31 13.01 3.95
CA GLU A 71 6.59 13.32 2.54
C GLU A 71 5.35 13.77 1.74
N LEU A 72 4.17 13.31 2.15
CA LEU A 72 2.88 13.72 1.57
C LEU A 72 2.25 14.93 2.28
N GLY A 73 2.99 15.59 3.17
CA GLY A 73 2.52 16.78 3.87
C GLY A 73 1.54 16.49 5.01
N TYR A 74 1.39 15.24 5.46
CA TYR A 74 0.67 14.96 6.69
C TYR A 74 1.51 15.31 7.90
N ARG A 75 0.87 15.87 8.92
CA ARG A 75 1.50 16.14 10.21
C ARG A 75 1.40 14.91 11.12
N VAL A 76 2.54 14.37 11.53
CA VAL A 76 2.58 13.28 12.50
C VAL A 76 2.77 13.84 13.90
N VAL A 77 1.92 13.42 14.84
CA VAL A 77 2.00 13.79 16.27
C VAL A 77 2.60 12.63 17.07
N GLY A 78 3.53 12.96 17.96
CA GLY A 78 4.31 11.97 18.70
C GLY A 78 3.65 11.48 19.99
N GLU A 79 2.82 12.32 20.65
CA GLU A 79 2.29 12.01 21.96
C GLU A 79 0.86 11.47 21.89
N ALA A 80 0.57 10.45 22.71
CA ALA A 80 -0.75 9.79 22.73
C ALA A 80 -1.91 10.72 23.08
N GLY A 81 -1.67 11.79 23.84
CA GLY A 81 -2.66 12.77 24.25
C GLY A 81 -2.91 13.90 23.25
N MET A 82 -2.11 14.02 22.19
CA MET A 82 -2.31 15.08 21.21
C MET A 82 -3.49 14.78 20.27
N PRO A 83 -4.28 15.81 19.91
CA PRO A 83 -5.34 15.65 18.93
C PRO A 83 -4.80 15.12 17.60
N HIS A 84 -5.44 14.10 17.05
CA HIS A 84 -5.11 13.49 15.79
C HIS A 84 -6.39 12.95 15.12
N ASP A 85 -6.37 12.93 13.79
CA ASP A 85 -7.51 12.49 13.00
C ASP A 85 -7.53 10.96 12.85
N VAL A 86 -6.36 10.34 12.61
CA VAL A 86 -6.23 8.91 12.34
C VAL A 86 -5.03 8.31 13.08
N VAL A 87 -5.17 7.07 13.51
CA VAL A 87 -4.06 6.27 14.05
C VAL A 87 -3.61 5.27 12.99
N ILE A 88 -2.35 5.37 12.58
CA ILE A 88 -1.69 4.33 11.79
C ILE A 88 -1.08 3.32 12.73
N LYS A 89 -1.52 2.07 12.63
CA LYS A 89 -0.95 0.96 13.38
C LYS A 89 0.09 0.24 12.54
N VAL A 90 1.26 0.04 13.11
CA VAL A 90 2.36 -0.68 12.50
C VAL A 90 2.78 -1.80 13.44
N LYS A 91 2.59 -3.04 13.04
CA LYS A 91 3.02 -4.21 13.80
C LYS A 91 4.12 -4.91 13.03
N CYS A 92 5.34 -4.89 13.54
CA CYS A 92 6.49 -5.61 12.99
C CYS A 92 6.78 -6.86 13.81
N GLU A 93 6.97 -7.98 13.14
CA GLU A 93 7.26 -9.27 13.76
C GLU A 93 8.49 -9.89 13.10
N GLN A 94 9.44 -10.35 13.90
CA GLN A 94 10.62 -11.06 13.40
C GLN A 94 10.25 -12.41 12.78
N ARG A 95 9.19 -13.05 13.26
CA ARG A 95 8.66 -14.30 12.73
C ARG A 95 7.16 -14.17 12.48
N LYS A 96 6.79 -13.74 11.31
CA LYS A 96 5.41 -13.78 10.88
C LYS A 96 5.18 -15.03 10.04
N THR A 97 4.17 -15.80 10.41
CA THR A 97 3.66 -16.89 9.59
C THR A 97 2.44 -16.39 8.84
N TRP A 98 2.43 -16.53 7.52
CA TRP A 98 1.27 -16.29 6.69
C TRP A 98 0.93 -17.57 5.93
N GLU A 99 -0.32 -17.97 6.03
CA GLU A 99 -0.90 -19.05 5.25
C GLU A 99 -1.99 -18.44 4.36
N GLY A 100 -1.89 -18.62 3.08
CA GLY A 100 -2.88 -18.12 2.14
C GLY A 100 -2.95 -18.98 0.91
N THR A 101 -4.10 -19.12 0.32
CA THR A 101 -4.28 -19.71 -0.99
C THR A 101 -3.88 -18.69 -2.04
N THR A 102 -2.94 -19.02 -2.91
CA THR A 102 -2.74 -18.27 -4.14
C THR A 102 -3.82 -18.77 -5.11
N ALA A 103 -4.85 -17.96 -5.33
CA ALA A 103 -5.75 -18.18 -6.45
C ALA A 103 -4.90 -18.05 -7.73
N THR A 104 -4.50 -19.16 -8.30
CA THR A 104 -4.00 -19.23 -9.67
C THR A 104 -5.22 -18.98 -10.56
N GLY A 105 -5.21 -17.81 -11.23
CA GLY A 105 -6.35 -17.33 -11.97
C GLY A 105 -6.95 -18.34 -12.94
N GLY A 106 -8.23 -18.51 -12.84
CA GLY A 106 -9.08 -18.72 -13.99
C GLY A 106 -9.49 -20.11 -14.36
N ASP A 107 -9.06 -21.18 -13.69
CA ASP A 107 -9.57 -22.53 -13.98
C ASP A 107 -10.20 -23.12 -12.70
N ALA A 108 -11.53 -23.18 -12.71
CA ALA A 108 -12.33 -23.64 -11.57
C ALA A 108 -12.16 -25.15 -11.24
N ASP A 109 -11.43 -25.87 -12.07
CA ASP A 109 -11.25 -27.33 -11.95
C ASP A 109 -9.87 -27.76 -11.43
N LEU A 110 -8.96 -26.81 -11.18
CA LEU A 110 -7.67 -27.15 -10.57
C LEU A 110 -7.77 -27.03 -9.05
N PRO A 111 -7.35 -28.09 -8.29
CA PRO A 111 -7.29 -27.98 -6.84
C PRO A 111 -6.38 -26.82 -6.46
N ASP A 112 -6.84 -26.02 -5.49
CA ASP A 112 -6.08 -24.90 -4.94
C ASP A 112 -4.63 -25.32 -4.70
N ALA A 113 -3.70 -24.65 -5.37
CA ALA A 113 -2.29 -24.90 -5.17
C ALA A 113 -1.98 -24.65 -3.68
N PRO A 114 -1.21 -25.53 -3.01
CA PRO A 114 -0.90 -25.38 -1.62
C PRO A 114 -0.30 -23.98 -1.40
N SER A 115 -0.88 -23.25 -0.47
CA SER A 115 -0.48 -21.91 -0.09
C SER A 115 1.01 -21.88 0.24
N ARG A 116 1.70 -20.88 -0.31
CA ARG A 116 3.08 -20.64 0.06
C ARG A 116 3.10 -20.13 1.50
N LEU A 117 3.62 -20.96 2.39
CA LEU A 117 3.85 -20.58 3.77
C LEU A 117 5.01 -19.58 3.81
N TRP A 118 4.73 -18.33 4.16
CA TRP A 118 5.77 -17.35 4.44
C TRP A 118 6.09 -17.36 5.93
N LYS A 119 7.36 -17.50 6.27
CA LYS A 119 7.86 -17.44 7.64
C LYS A 119 9.04 -16.50 7.65
N GLY A 120 8.82 -15.27 8.06
CA GLY A 120 9.94 -14.32 8.07
C GLY A 120 9.56 -12.97 8.67
N PRO A 121 10.52 -12.05 8.76
CA PRO A 121 10.26 -10.74 9.27
C PRO A 121 9.29 -9.98 8.37
N ALA A 122 8.25 -9.39 8.99
CA ALA A 122 7.27 -8.58 8.28
C ALA A 122 6.67 -7.50 9.17
N CYS A 123 6.33 -6.37 8.56
CA CYS A 123 5.53 -5.30 9.17
C CYS A 123 4.15 -5.26 8.52
N GLN A 124 3.12 -5.22 9.32
CA GLN A 124 1.74 -5.00 8.89
C GLN A 124 1.33 -3.57 9.23
N LEU A 125 0.88 -2.84 8.20
CA LEU A 125 0.34 -1.49 8.35
C LEU A 125 -1.17 -1.54 8.21
N THR A 126 -1.88 -0.91 9.15
CA THR A 126 -3.33 -0.72 9.14
C THR A 126 -3.64 0.67 9.67
N TYR A 127 -4.90 1.13 9.57
CA TYR A 127 -5.32 2.35 10.23
C TYR A 127 -6.69 2.19 10.88
N LEU A 128 -6.98 3.09 11.83
CA LEU A 128 -8.26 3.18 12.52
C LEU A 128 -8.96 4.47 12.11
N LEU A 129 -10.21 4.36 11.71
CA LEU A 129 -11.09 5.47 11.40
C LEU A 129 -12.17 5.55 12.47
N GLY A 130 -12.20 6.66 13.24
CA GLY A 130 -13.13 6.79 14.35
C GLY A 130 -13.07 5.66 15.39
N GLY A 131 -11.88 5.11 15.64
CA GLY A 131 -11.65 3.96 16.50
C GLY A 131 -11.96 2.59 15.88
N MET A 132 -12.55 2.53 14.68
CA MET A 132 -12.85 1.29 13.97
C MET A 132 -11.70 0.89 13.06
N LYS A 133 -11.36 -0.41 13.04
CA LYS A 133 -10.40 -0.97 12.11
C LYS A 133 -11.02 -1.03 10.71
N ILE A 134 -10.35 -0.41 9.75
CA ILE A 134 -10.71 -0.50 8.33
C ILE A 134 -10.05 -1.73 7.71
N LYS A 135 -10.65 -2.28 6.66
CA LYS A 135 -10.12 -3.46 5.96
C LYS A 135 -8.78 -3.22 5.25
N TRP A 136 -8.40 -1.95 5.07
CA TRP A 136 -7.13 -1.63 4.44
C TRP A 136 -5.95 -2.18 5.26
N GLN A 137 -5.11 -2.91 4.58
CA GLN A 137 -3.93 -3.52 5.16
C GLN A 137 -2.84 -3.62 4.10
N LYS A 138 -1.63 -3.23 4.49
CA LYS A 138 -0.42 -3.44 3.68
C LYS A 138 0.58 -4.22 4.50
N GLU A 139 1.37 -5.03 3.80
CA GLU A 139 2.43 -5.82 4.42
C GLU A 139 3.74 -5.52 3.73
N VAL A 140 4.78 -5.26 4.53
CA VAL A 140 6.15 -5.03 4.10
C VAL A 140 7.00 -6.15 4.68
N ARG A 141 7.75 -6.84 3.83
CA ARG A 141 8.54 -8.02 4.18
C ARG A 141 10.01 -7.79 3.88
N THR A 142 10.86 -8.51 4.56
CA THR A 142 12.26 -8.71 4.16
C THR A 142 12.34 -9.67 2.98
N GLU A 143 13.47 -9.69 2.28
CA GLU A 143 13.74 -10.66 1.20
C GLU A 143 14.06 -12.07 1.71
N PHE A 144 14.42 -12.21 2.99
CA PHE A 144 14.75 -13.49 3.63
C PHE A 144 13.65 -13.95 4.57
N GLU A 145 13.55 -15.28 4.72
CA GLU A 145 12.59 -15.94 5.62
C GLU A 145 13.21 -16.24 6.99
N ASP A 146 14.50 -16.59 7.03
CA ASP A 146 15.22 -16.93 8.27
C ASP A 146 16.16 -15.79 8.69
N ALA A 147 15.76 -15.07 9.74
CA ALA A 147 16.54 -13.97 10.29
C ALA A 147 17.88 -14.41 10.89
N VAL A 148 17.94 -15.64 11.43
CA VAL A 148 19.19 -16.17 12.03
C VAL A 148 20.20 -16.46 10.94
N ALA A 149 19.79 -17.21 9.91
CA ALA A 149 20.68 -17.53 8.79
C ALA A 149 21.12 -16.26 8.04
N ALA A 150 20.21 -15.29 7.84
CA ALA A 150 20.52 -14.03 7.18
C ALA A 150 21.48 -13.17 8.00
N ALA A 151 21.31 -13.07 9.31
CA ALA A 151 22.22 -12.34 10.19
C ALA A 151 23.62 -12.99 10.23
N GLN A 152 23.69 -14.31 10.27
CA GLN A 152 24.96 -15.06 10.21
C GLN A 152 25.70 -14.79 8.90
N ALA A 153 24.99 -14.84 7.76
CA ALA A 153 25.57 -14.54 6.44
C ALA A 153 26.08 -13.09 6.36
N ALA A 154 25.40 -12.15 7.04
CA ALA A 154 25.78 -10.74 7.13
C ALA A 154 26.81 -10.46 8.25
N GLN A 155 27.26 -11.46 8.99
CA GLN A 155 28.16 -11.36 10.13
C GLN A 155 27.64 -10.43 11.25
N VAL A 156 26.32 -10.39 11.46
CA VAL A 156 25.67 -9.64 12.53
C VAL A 156 25.33 -10.59 13.67
N ALA A 157 25.76 -10.27 14.87
CA ALA A 157 25.62 -11.14 16.04
C ALA A 157 24.18 -11.26 16.55
N ASP A 158 23.36 -10.22 16.37
CA ASP A 158 21.96 -10.19 16.85
C ASP A 158 20.97 -10.32 15.68
N PRO A 159 20.34 -11.50 15.48
CA PRO A 159 19.36 -11.71 14.42
C PRO A 159 18.11 -10.82 14.55
N SER A 160 17.71 -10.48 15.78
CA SER A 160 16.54 -9.63 16.01
C SER A 160 16.81 -8.19 15.56
N LEU A 161 17.97 -7.67 15.93
CA LEU A 161 18.42 -6.34 15.49
C LEU A 161 18.55 -6.29 13.97
N TYR A 162 19.17 -7.33 13.37
CA TYR A 162 19.32 -7.42 11.91
C TYR A 162 17.97 -7.41 11.20
N ALA A 163 17.03 -8.25 11.65
CA ALA A 163 15.70 -8.33 11.06
C ALA A 163 14.96 -6.99 11.14
N MET A 164 15.00 -6.31 12.29
CA MET A 164 14.33 -5.03 12.46
C MET A 164 14.99 -3.94 11.63
N THR A 165 16.31 -3.91 11.50
CA THR A 165 17.02 -2.99 10.61
C THR A 165 16.59 -3.20 9.14
N LYS A 166 16.49 -4.43 8.70
CA LYS A 166 16.03 -4.74 7.33
C LYS A 166 14.56 -4.39 7.10
N LEU A 167 13.72 -4.52 8.10
CA LEU A 167 12.33 -4.04 8.03
C LEU A 167 12.25 -2.51 7.97
N GLN A 168 13.12 -1.79 8.69
CA GLN A 168 13.23 -0.33 8.55
C GLN A 168 13.62 0.08 7.13
N GLU A 169 14.63 -0.57 6.55
CA GLU A 169 15.07 -0.33 5.16
C GLU A 169 13.92 -0.60 4.18
N ALA A 170 13.21 -1.71 4.35
CA ALA A 170 12.06 -2.05 3.52
C ALA A 170 10.91 -1.03 3.65
N LEU A 171 10.58 -0.59 4.88
CA LEU A 171 9.59 0.46 5.12
C LEU A 171 10.01 1.82 4.53
N ALA A 172 11.32 2.12 4.55
CA ALA A 172 11.85 3.36 3.99
C ALA A 172 11.70 3.44 2.46
N THR A 173 11.63 2.31 1.78
CA THR A 173 11.51 2.24 0.31
C THR A 173 10.10 1.90 -0.17
N TYR A 174 9.29 1.25 0.65
CA TYR A 174 7.94 0.86 0.27
C TYR A 174 6.99 2.05 0.15
N ASP A 175 6.23 2.10 -0.92
CA ASP A 175 5.36 3.26 -1.24
C ASP A 175 3.98 3.22 -0.54
N PHE A 176 3.94 2.71 0.71
CA PHE A 176 2.69 2.71 1.49
C PHE A 176 2.06 4.11 1.66
N PRO A 177 2.81 5.23 1.74
CA PRO A 177 2.18 6.54 1.85
C PRO A 177 1.36 6.90 0.61
N LEU A 178 1.86 6.57 -0.59
CA LEU A 178 1.12 6.78 -1.83
C LEU A 178 -0.17 5.96 -1.86
N LEU A 179 -0.07 4.68 -1.43
CA LEU A 179 -1.23 3.79 -1.34
C LEU A 179 -2.25 4.29 -0.31
N LEU A 180 -1.79 4.91 0.78
CA LEU A 180 -2.65 5.47 1.81
C LEU A 180 -3.35 6.74 1.32
N ALA A 181 -2.63 7.63 0.64
CA ALA A 181 -3.21 8.84 0.05
C ALA A 181 -4.27 8.48 -1.01
N ALA A 182 -4.00 7.48 -1.86
CA ALA A 182 -4.97 6.97 -2.83
C ALA A 182 -6.21 6.39 -2.13
N GLU A 183 -6.02 5.57 -1.10
CA GLU A 183 -7.11 5.00 -0.28
C GLU A 183 -8.01 6.09 0.31
N TRP A 184 -7.43 7.21 0.76
CA TRP A 184 -8.18 8.32 1.35
C TRP A 184 -8.74 9.31 0.33
N GLY A 185 -8.37 9.17 -0.95
CA GLY A 185 -8.84 10.04 -2.02
C GLY A 185 -8.08 11.38 -2.11
N HIS A 186 -6.88 11.47 -1.56
CA HIS A 186 -6.07 12.69 -1.54
C HIS A 186 -5.25 12.83 -2.83
N ALA A 187 -5.93 13.03 -3.95
CA ALA A 187 -5.31 13.24 -5.26
C ALA A 187 -4.38 14.46 -5.29
N ASP A 188 -4.76 15.53 -4.59
CA ASP A 188 -3.98 16.76 -4.43
C ASP A 188 -2.58 16.50 -3.87
N ARG A 189 -2.46 15.65 -2.86
CA ARG A 189 -1.18 15.29 -2.26
C ARG A 189 -0.31 14.46 -3.20
N LEU A 190 -0.92 13.57 -3.98
CA LEU A 190 -0.22 12.80 -5.00
C LEU A 190 0.26 13.69 -6.15
N LEU A 191 -0.55 14.65 -6.60
CA LEU A 191 -0.17 15.63 -7.61
C LEU A 191 0.96 16.54 -7.13
N ASN A 192 0.87 17.07 -5.91
CA ASN A 192 1.94 17.89 -5.32
C ASN A 192 3.27 17.13 -5.24
N MET A 193 3.22 15.82 -4.92
CA MET A 193 4.43 14.99 -4.93
C MET A 193 4.95 14.75 -6.35
N LEU A 194 4.09 14.59 -7.34
CA LEU A 194 4.48 14.39 -8.73
C LEU A 194 5.30 15.56 -9.26
N ASP A 195 4.99 16.78 -8.82
CA ASP A 195 5.68 18.02 -9.20
C ASP A 195 7.04 18.21 -8.50
N SER A 196 7.33 17.43 -7.47
CA SER A 196 8.60 17.53 -6.75
C SER A 196 9.77 17.03 -7.62
N PRO A 197 10.89 17.79 -7.69
CA PRO A 197 12.05 17.40 -8.49
C PRO A 197 12.76 16.15 -7.97
N ASP A 198 12.64 15.87 -6.68
CA ASP A 198 13.36 14.79 -6.00
C ASP A 198 12.68 13.42 -6.16
N VAL A 199 11.52 13.36 -6.79
CA VAL A 199 10.78 12.11 -6.97
C VAL A 199 11.34 11.32 -8.14
N SER A 200 11.74 10.07 -7.88
CA SER A 200 12.27 9.16 -8.90
C SER A 200 11.26 8.87 -10.00
N GLN A 201 11.74 8.53 -11.20
CA GLN A 201 10.86 8.18 -12.31
C GLN A 201 9.93 7.00 -11.99
N ALA A 202 10.42 5.98 -11.31
CA ALA A 202 9.61 4.83 -10.90
C ALA A 202 8.45 5.26 -9.99
N ARG A 203 8.74 6.16 -9.06
CA ARG A 203 7.74 6.71 -8.14
C ARG A 203 6.72 7.59 -8.85
N ARG A 204 7.14 8.39 -9.85
CA ARG A 204 6.24 9.17 -10.72
C ARG A 204 5.26 8.27 -11.46
N ILE A 205 5.75 7.18 -12.07
CA ILE A 205 4.90 6.19 -12.75
C ILE A 205 3.87 5.60 -11.76
N LYS A 206 4.30 5.26 -10.54
CA LYS A 206 3.39 4.74 -9.51
C LYS A 206 2.31 5.76 -9.12
N ILE A 207 2.67 7.03 -8.95
CA ILE A 207 1.72 8.11 -8.66
C ILE A 207 0.71 8.25 -9.79
N MET A 208 1.17 8.29 -11.04
CA MET A 208 0.28 8.39 -12.21
C MET A 208 -0.69 7.20 -12.30
N SER A 209 -0.21 5.97 -12.03
CA SER A 209 -1.06 4.78 -11.97
C SER A 209 -2.15 4.93 -10.90
N LEU A 210 -1.78 5.36 -9.69
CA LEU A 210 -2.73 5.56 -8.60
C LEU A 210 -3.76 6.64 -8.91
N LEU A 211 -3.33 7.76 -9.50
CA LEU A 211 -4.25 8.82 -9.91
C LEU A 211 -5.24 8.31 -10.98
N GLY A 212 -4.77 7.49 -11.92
CA GLY A 212 -5.65 6.85 -12.90
C GLY A 212 -6.64 5.87 -12.25
N GLU A 213 -6.18 5.09 -11.29
CA GLU A 213 -7.03 4.15 -10.55
C GLU A 213 -8.09 4.86 -9.67
N MET A 214 -7.75 6.04 -9.15
CA MET A 214 -8.66 6.87 -8.37
C MET A 214 -9.75 7.50 -9.23
N GLN A 215 -9.64 7.43 -10.57
CA GLN A 215 -10.51 8.17 -11.50
C GLN A 215 -10.63 9.64 -11.07
N ALA A 216 -9.49 10.26 -10.81
CA ALA A 216 -9.47 11.64 -10.35
C ALA A 216 -10.16 12.52 -11.42
N ASP A 217 -11.48 12.71 -11.27
CA ASP A 217 -12.30 13.56 -12.14
C ASP A 217 -11.76 15.00 -12.22
N GLU A 218 -10.94 15.39 -11.24
CA GLU A 218 -10.23 16.66 -11.20
C GLU A 218 -9.13 16.78 -12.28
N ALA A 219 -8.64 15.65 -12.81
CA ALA A 219 -7.64 15.65 -13.89
C ALA A 219 -8.26 15.79 -15.28
N LEU A 220 -9.59 15.70 -15.39
CA LEU A 220 -10.30 15.91 -16.64
C LEU A 220 -10.71 17.38 -16.76
N PRO A 221 -10.34 18.08 -17.86
CA PRO A 221 -10.82 19.43 -18.10
C PRO A 221 -12.35 19.41 -18.18
N LYS A 222 -13.00 20.22 -17.34
CA LYS A 222 -14.45 20.42 -17.37
C LYS A 222 -14.85 21.17 -18.64
#